data_dc7a17e64b2459a7fd7606322bb1481f
#
_entry.id   dc7a17e64b2459a7fd7606322bb1481f
#
_cell.length_a   1.000
_cell.length_b   1.000
_cell.length_c   1.000
_cell.angle_alpha   90.00
_cell.angle_beta   90.00
_cell.angle_gamma   90.00
#
_symmetry.space_group_name_H-M   'P 1'
#
loop_
_entity.id
_entity.type
_entity.pdbx_description
1 polymer ?
#
loop_
_entity_poly.entity_id
_entity_poly.type
_entity_poly.pdbx_seq_one_letter_code
_entity_poly.pdbx_strand_id
1 'polypeptide(L)'
;MRTKYFNDGVVGNKKIKASFTKTGEMIRMFYGAADYKQFVEFYHTGIKVNDSALIYLHNDINNSFSQEYIKDTNVLQTHIYNSYFRVRITQTDFVPISENVLIKHYVFKNENTIDLDLSFLVYSKILRNLNNDTSGYVKNDTLIQYNHDFSVCTFSNEKISSKQINGAENNFMQGSIGGKDYIGMSPDSSISYNLKKIKPGEEKELTIFVYINKNRNKCMLNELDDEIDRIRKLDVQNLKDNAVKYWRRYVREHDTLGINKKELSSKIKKIYNRSILLFPLLVHEKTGGISAGIEVDEDKTKCGRYSYCWPRDGVFVTEAFDVVSMYEETEKFYNTFCKMTQSKNGMWEQRFYTDGRLAPCWGYQIDETASVIFGIYAHYKITKNKKFLKDNLKMCENAINFLEKYIDDLFENKGKFQLSYDLWEEHEGTSFYSVATIFAAFSAMIKIYAEVKSVLDINKVKTDTIKKQVENLEKNAQKIKEYCLNTFYDEEKKSFVRNLEDKKIDISLLGPIVPFRMFSPNDKKVKNTIERINMTLRTYTGGYIRYEGDGYMGGYNPWPIATLWMAWYYLEAGDDQKALENFAFVTNSASGHGYLGEQVNNDAMKPSWVIGLTWSHAMYLLTLEKILEKGLL
;
A
#
# COMPACT_ATOMS: atom_id res chain seq x y z
N MET A 1 -8.98 9.39 -23.55
CA MET A 1 -9.15 8.23 -22.63
C MET A 1 -9.24 8.71 -21.19
N ARG A 2 -10.06 8.07 -20.33
CA ARG A 2 -10.15 8.47 -18.93
C ARG A 2 -8.92 7.99 -18.18
N THR A 3 -8.26 8.89 -17.44
CA THR A 3 -7.20 8.58 -16.50
C THR A 3 -7.74 7.63 -15.41
N LYS A 4 -7.04 6.56 -15.15
CA LYS A 4 -7.43 5.51 -14.20
C LYS A 4 -6.61 5.66 -12.94
N TYR A 5 -7.26 6.08 -11.88
CA TYR A 5 -6.55 6.45 -10.65
C TYR A 5 -6.59 5.37 -9.58
N PHE A 6 -7.65 4.57 -9.52
CA PHE A 6 -7.87 3.65 -8.41
C PHE A 6 -7.72 2.19 -8.81
N ASN A 7 -7.12 1.41 -7.92
CA ASN A 7 -6.99 -0.03 -8.05
C ASN A 7 -8.25 -0.71 -7.49
N ASP A 8 -8.87 -1.58 -8.26
CA ASP A 8 -9.90 -2.50 -7.73
C ASP A 8 -9.29 -3.86 -7.39
N GLY A 9 -8.26 -4.28 -8.10
CA GLY A 9 -7.51 -5.50 -7.85
C GLY A 9 -6.01 -5.34 -8.01
N VAL A 10 -5.24 -6.08 -7.23
CA VAL A 10 -3.78 -6.12 -7.29
C VAL A 10 -3.31 -7.57 -7.27
N VAL A 11 -2.44 -7.92 -8.20
CA VAL A 11 -1.74 -9.22 -8.19
C VAL A 11 -0.23 -8.98 -8.17
N GLY A 12 0.52 -9.92 -7.67
CA GLY A 12 1.97 -9.75 -7.65
C GLY A 12 2.73 -10.81 -6.86
N ASN A 13 4.02 -10.66 -6.90
CA ASN A 13 4.99 -11.30 -6.02
C ASN A 13 6.00 -10.24 -5.54
N LYS A 14 7.12 -10.66 -4.95
CA LYS A 14 8.17 -9.71 -4.49
C LYS A 14 8.78 -8.88 -5.63
N LYS A 15 8.69 -9.32 -6.90
CA LYS A 15 9.35 -8.67 -8.06
C LYS A 15 8.39 -7.97 -9.01
N ILE A 16 7.22 -8.55 -9.28
CA ILE A 16 6.23 -7.96 -10.19
C ILE A 16 4.95 -7.65 -9.42
N LYS A 17 4.36 -6.51 -9.69
CA LYS A 17 3.04 -6.10 -9.22
C LYS A 17 2.25 -5.52 -10.38
N ALA A 18 0.98 -5.87 -10.47
CA ALA A 18 0.07 -5.31 -11.47
C ALA A 18 -1.27 -4.95 -10.82
N SER A 19 -1.84 -3.84 -11.27
CA SER A 19 -3.12 -3.32 -10.78
C SER A 19 -4.16 -3.34 -11.87
N PHE A 20 -5.40 -3.62 -11.48
CA PHE A 20 -6.53 -3.82 -12.37
C PHE A 20 -7.73 -2.98 -11.96
N THR A 21 -8.53 -2.56 -12.95
CA THR A 21 -9.86 -2.01 -12.70
C THR A 21 -10.83 -3.12 -12.34
N LYS A 22 -12.02 -2.75 -11.83
CA LYS A 22 -13.13 -3.67 -11.56
C LYS A 22 -13.62 -4.48 -12.77
N THR A 23 -13.24 -4.05 -13.97
CA THR A 23 -13.57 -4.73 -15.24
C THR A 23 -12.41 -5.59 -15.76
N GLY A 24 -11.28 -5.69 -15.02
CA GLY A 24 -10.13 -6.53 -15.35
C GLY A 24 -9.10 -5.88 -16.30
N GLU A 25 -9.23 -4.58 -16.58
CA GLU A 25 -8.21 -3.88 -17.35
C GLU A 25 -6.96 -3.62 -16.51
N MET A 26 -5.80 -3.98 -17.03
CA MET A 26 -4.52 -3.68 -16.40
C MET A 26 -4.18 -2.20 -16.55
N ILE A 27 -4.01 -1.50 -15.44
CA ILE A 27 -3.77 -0.05 -15.43
C ILE A 27 -2.37 0.33 -14.98
N ARG A 28 -1.70 -0.54 -14.21
CA ARG A 28 -0.32 -0.33 -13.75
C ARG A 28 0.43 -1.65 -13.68
N MET A 29 1.73 -1.59 -13.89
CA MET A 29 2.64 -2.71 -13.69
C MET A 29 3.99 -2.17 -13.22
N PHE A 30 4.57 -2.83 -12.23
CA PHE A 30 5.85 -2.48 -11.62
C PHE A 30 6.80 -3.67 -11.63
N TYR A 31 8.09 -3.38 -11.80
CA TYR A 31 9.16 -4.33 -11.57
C TYR A 31 10.02 -3.87 -10.38
N GLY A 32 10.06 -4.66 -9.33
CA GLY A 32 10.62 -4.27 -8.04
C GLY A 32 9.57 -3.62 -7.15
N ALA A 33 9.92 -2.52 -6.51
CA ALA A 33 9.03 -1.80 -5.60
C ALA A 33 8.00 -0.92 -6.35
N ALA A 34 6.89 -0.62 -5.69
CA ALA A 34 5.82 0.21 -6.26
C ALA A 34 6.19 1.69 -6.41
N ASP A 35 7.26 2.15 -5.75
CA ASP A 35 7.82 3.50 -5.89
C ASP A 35 8.75 3.67 -7.10
N TYR A 36 9.06 2.57 -7.79
CA TYR A 36 9.76 2.61 -9.06
C TYR A 36 8.83 3.04 -10.18
N LYS A 37 9.39 3.32 -11.35
CA LYS A 37 8.60 3.71 -12.51
C LYS A 37 7.61 2.60 -12.86
N GLN A 38 6.35 2.95 -12.98
CA GLN A 38 5.35 2.05 -13.51
C GLN A 38 5.43 2.03 -15.05
N PHE A 39 5.08 0.89 -15.67
CA PHE A 39 5.35 0.64 -17.09
C PHE A 39 4.17 0.90 -18.00
N VAL A 40 2.95 0.87 -17.52
CA VAL A 40 1.73 0.84 -18.34
C VAL A 40 1.12 2.22 -18.47
N GLU A 41 1.17 2.81 -19.65
CA GLU A 41 0.30 3.92 -19.98
C GLU A 41 -1.08 3.39 -20.41
N PHE A 42 -1.10 2.44 -21.35
CA PHE A 42 -2.29 1.71 -21.78
C PHE A 42 -1.98 0.25 -22.03
N TYR A 43 -2.89 -0.62 -21.63
CA TYR A 43 -2.87 -2.03 -21.97
C TYR A 43 -4.32 -2.48 -22.20
N HIS A 44 -4.73 -2.42 -23.46
CA HIS A 44 -6.10 -2.70 -23.86
C HIS A 44 -6.19 -4.06 -24.51
N THR A 45 -7.26 -4.78 -24.23
CA THR A 45 -7.59 -6.03 -24.87
C THR A 45 -8.98 -5.97 -25.45
N GLY A 46 -9.16 -6.64 -26.58
CA GLY A 46 -10.43 -6.70 -27.29
C GLY A 46 -10.59 -8.00 -28.04
N ILE A 47 -11.81 -8.29 -28.44
CA ILE A 47 -12.14 -9.40 -29.32
C ILE A 47 -12.83 -8.89 -30.57
N LYS A 48 -12.61 -9.58 -31.68
CA LYS A 48 -13.36 -9.46 -32.88
C LYS A 48 -14.07 -10.78 -33.12
N VAL A 49 -15.39 -10.73 -33.34
CA VAL A 49 -16.22 -11.92 -33.56
C VAL A 49 -16.73 -11.85 -34.97
N ASN A 50 -16.41 -12.86 -35.80
CA ASN A 50 -16.64 -12.87 -37.23
C ASN A 50 -16.07 -11.58 -37.87
N ASP A 51 -16.86 -10.89 -38.70
CA ASP A 51 -16.49 -9.60 -39.31
C ASP A 51 -16.97 -8.38 -38.52
N SER A 52 -17.22 -8.51 -37.20
CA SER A 52 -17.69 -7.40 -36.38
C SER A 52 -16.64 -6.31 -36.22
N ALA A 53 -17.07 -5.14 -35.73
CA ALA A 53 -16.16 -4.17 -35.13
C ALA A 53 -15.50 -4.75 -33.86
N LEU A 54 -14.44 -4.09 -33.38
CA LEU A 54 -13.79 -4.47 -32.13
C LEU A 54 -14.76 -4.35 -30.96
N ILE A 55 -14.83 -5.40 -30.15
CA ILE A 55 -15.45 -5.41 -28.83
C ILE A 55 -14.35 -5.18 -27.81
N TYR A 56 -14.36 -4.01 -27.18
CA TYR A 56 -13.41 -3.67 -26.14
C TYR A 56 -13.75 -4.43 -24.85
N LEU A 57 -12.88 -5.34 -24.40
CA LEU A 57 -13.22 -6.27 -23.33
C LEU A 57 -13.67 -5.59 -22.04
N HIS A 58 -13.05 -4.47 -21.70
CA HIS A 58 -13.23 -3.85 -20.38
C HIS A 58 -14.16 -2.64 -20.37
N ASN A 59 -14.74 -2.26 -21.50
CA ASN A 59 -15.58 -1.06 -21.61
C ASN A 59 -16.63 -1.12 -22.73
N ASP A 60 -17.06 -2.30 -23.17
CA ASP A 60 -18.16 -2.43 -24.13
C ASP A 60 -19.51 -2.36 -23.42
N ILE A 61 -20.49 -1.70 -24.05
CA ILE A 61 -21.84 -1.51 -23.50
C ILE A 61 -22.60 -2.83 -23.34
N ASN A 62 -22.29 -3.83 -24.18
CA ASN A 62 -22.90 -5.15 -24.11
C ASN A 62 -22.24 -6.10 -23.12
N ASN A 63 -21.16 -5.64 -22.45
CA ASN A 63 -20.45 -6.46 -21.48
C ASN A 63 -20.98 -6.23 -20.06
N SER A 64 -21.25 -7.31 -19.37
CA SER A 64 -21.43 -7.34 -17.92
C SER A 64 -20.20 -7.94 -17.25
N PHE A 65 -19.92 -7.51 -16.02
CA PHE A 65 -18.69 -7.84 -15.31
C PHE A 65 -18.96 -8.32 -13.88
N SER A 66 -18.22 -9.33 -13.47
CA SER A 66 -17.98 -9.61 -12.07
C SER A 66 -16.50 -9.92 -11.85
N GLN A 67 -15.97 -9.53 -10.69
CA GLN A 67 -14.56 -9.73 -10.39
C GLN A 67 -14.40 -10.25 -8.95
N GLU A 68 -13.56 -11.24 -8.79
CA GLU A 68 -13.25 -11.81 -7.47
C GLU A 68 -11.82 -12.37 -7.44
N TYR A 69 -11.27 -12.50 -6.26
CA TYR A 69 -10.07 -13.31 -6.08
C TYR A 69 -10.44 -14.77 -5.84
N ILE A 70 -9.65 -15.69 -6.35
CA ILE A 70 -9.70 -17.06 -5.84
C ILE A 70 -9.48 -16.95 -4.32
N LYS A 71 -10.37 -17.55 -3.55
CA LYS A 71 -10.43 -17.38 -2.10
C LYS A 71 -9.04 -17.53 -1.45
N ASP A 72 -8.68 -16.55 -0.62
CA ASP A 72 -7.45 -16.45 0.16
C ASP A 72 -6.17 -16.46 -0.70
N THR A 73 -6.22 -15.77 -1.85
CA THR A 73 -5.07 -15.66 -2.77
C THR A 73 -4.90 -14.26 -3.38
N ASN A 74 -3.78 -14.06 -4.09
CA ASN A 74 -3.55 -12.96 -5.02
C ASN A 74 -3.71 -13.41 -6.49
N VAL A 75 -4.62 -14.33 -6.76
CA VAL A 75 -5.05 -14.73 -8.11
C VAL A 75 -6.41 -14.12 -8.39
N LEU A 76 -6.48 -13.19 -9.34
CA LEU A 76 -7.66 -12.40 -9.65
C LEU A 76 -8.41 -13.01 -10.83
N GLN A 77 -9.71 -13.17 -10.70
CA GLN A 77 -10.58 -13.61 -11.79
C GLN A 77 -11.59 -12.52 -12.14
N THR A 78 -11.70 -12.22 -13.43
CA THR A 78 -12.72 -11.33 -13.97
C THR A 78 -13.58 -12.11 -14.96
N HIS A 79 -14.86 -12.16 -14.70
CA HIS A 79 -15.85 -12.79 -15.59
C HIS A 79 -16.53 -11.71 -16.41
N ILE A 80 -16.49 -11.87 -17.71
CA ILE A 80 -17.06 -10.95 -18.70
C ILE A 80 -18.10 -11.71 -19.53
N TYR A 81 -19.27 -11.16 -19.68
CA TYR A 81 -20.29 -11.73 -20.57
C TYR A 81 -20.75 -10.68 -21.56
N ASN A 82 -20.47 -10.95 -22.84
CA ASN A 82 -20.99 -10.14 -23.95
C ASN A 82 -22.37 -10.66 -24.34
N SER A 83 -23.40 -9.86 -24.11
CA SER A 83 -24.78 -10.27 -24.34
C SER A 83 -25.15 -10.30 -25.84
N TYR A 84 -24.50 -9.49 -26.69
CA TYR A 84 -24.77 -9.44 -28.10
C TYR A 84 -24.31 -10.70 -28.86
N PHE A 85 -23.06 -11.11 -28.64
CA PHE A 85 -22.50 -12.32 -29.26
C PHE A 85 -22.67 -13.57 -28.38
N ARG A 86 -23.18 -13.43 -27.17
CA ARG A 86 -23.33 -14.51 -26.18
C ARG A 86 -22.02 -15.27 -25.96
N VAL A 87 -20.95 -14.51 -25.74
CA VAL A 87 -19.62 -15.01 -25.41
C VAL A 87 -19.34 -14.75 -23.93
N ARG A 88 -19.02 -15.81 -23.21
CA ARG A 88 -18.53 -15.73 -21.85
C ARG A 88 -17.01 -15.80 -21.84
N ILE A 89 -16.36 -14.90 -21.09
CA ILE A 89 -14.90 -14.85 -20.98
C ILE A 89 -14.54 -14.87 -19.51
N THR A 90 -13.69 -15.81 -19.12
CA THR A 90 -13.07 -15.82 -17.81
C THR A 90 -11.60 -15.41 -17.97
N GLN A 91 -11.25 -14.26 -17.46
CA GLN A 91 -9.87 -13.76 -17.39
C GLN A 91 -9.30 -14.05 -16.01
N THR A 92 -8.18 -14.77 -15.92
CA THR A 92 -7.45 -15.04 -14.69
C THR A 92 -6.08 -14.37 -14.76
N ASP A 93 -5.83 -13.43 -13.85
CA ASP A 93 -4.58 -12.67 -13.76
C ASP A 93 -3.81 -13.08 -12.50
N PHE A 94 -2.55 -13.44 -12.67
CA PHE A 94 -1.68 -13.79 -11.53
C PHE A 94 -0.19 -13.68 -11.88
N VAL A 95 0.63 -13.55 -10.86
CA VAL A 95 2.09 -13.63 -10.96
C VAL A 95 2.53 -14.89 -10.21
N PRO A 96 3.16 -15.87 -10.88
CA PRO A 96 3.73 -17.02 -10.20
C PRO A 96 4.81 -16.61 -9.21
N ILE A 97 4.94 -17.34 -8.12
CA ILE A 97 5.88 -16.97 -7.05
C ILE A 97 7.35 -17.08 -7.51
N SER A 98 7.64 -18.07 -8.36
CA SER A 98 8.99 -18.36 -8.85
C SER A 98 9.40 -17.59 -10.10
N GLU A 99 8.47 -16.90 -10.78
CA GLU A 99 8.68 -16.34 -12.10
C GLU A 99 8.54 -14.80 -12.14
N ASN A 100 9.24 -14.17 -13.09
CA ASN A 100 9.14 -12.74 -13.35
C ASN A 100 8.19 -12.43 -14.52
N VAL A 101 7.02 -13.05 -14.51
CA VAL A 101 6.03 -12.95 -15.58
C VAL A 101 4.63 -12.75 -15.00
N LEU A 102 3.90 -11.78 -15.53
CA LEU A 102 2.47 -11.68 -15.31
C LEU A 102 1.77 -12.60 -16.32
N ILE A 103 0.94 -13.49 -15.83
CA ILE A 103 0.11 -14.39 -16.64
C ILE A 103 -1.31 -13.85 -16.67
N LYS A 104 -1.83 -13.66 -17.88
CA LYS A 104 -3.21 -13.32 -18.19
C LYS A 104 -3.81 -14.47 -18.98
N HIS A 105 -4.55 -15.33 -18.30
CA HIS A 105 -5.16 -16.53 -18.89
C HIS A 105 -6.64 -16.29 -19.18
N TYR A 106 -7.06 -16.51 -20.40
CA TYR A 106 -8.42 -16.29 -20.89
C TYR A 106 -9.05 -17.59 -21.32
N VAL A 107 -10.29 -17.82 -20.89
CA VAL A 107 -11.15 -18.92 -21.39
C VAL A 107 -12.36 -18.28 -22.06
N PHE A 108 -12.53 -18.54 -23.34
CA PHE A 108 -13.65 -18.05 -24.16
C PHE A 108 -14.64 -19.18 -24.38
N LYS A 109 -15.89 -18.99 -23.97
CA LYS A 109 -16.99 -19.94 -24.16
C LYS A 109 -18.01 -19.37 -25.13
N ASN A 110 -18.31 -20.12 -26.20
CA ASN A 110 -19.39 -19.79 -27.10
C ASN A 110 -20.73 -20.25 -26.53
N GLU A 111 -21.54 -19.33 -26.00
CA GLU A 111 -22.91 -19.60 -25.54
C GLU A 111 -23.96 -19.23 -26.60
N ASN A 112 -23.53 -18.92 -27.84
CA ASN A 112 -24.42 -18.71 -28.99
C ASN A 112 -24.86 -20.05 -29.57
N THR A 113 -25.80 -19.99 -30.52
CA THR A 113 -26.31 -21.15 -31.27
C THR A 113 -25.59 -21.38 -32.60
N ILE A 114 -24.67 -20.49 -32.98
CA ILE A 114 -23.87 -20.54 -34.20
C ILE A 114 -22.39 -20.60 -33.91
N ASP A 115 -21.60 -21.06 -34.86
CA ASP A 115 -20.13 -20.99 -34.81
C ASP A 115 -19.68 -19.52 -34.77
N LEU A 116 -18.70 -19.23 -33.92
CA LEU A 116 -18.09 -17.90 -33.85
C LEU A 116 -16.61 -17.99 -34.25
N ASP A 117 -16.21 -17.20 -35.25
CA ASP A 117 -14.78 -17.00 -35.58
C ASP A 117 -14.25 -15.85 -34.70
N LEU A 118 -13.29 -16.14 -33.82
CA LEU A 118 -12.87 -15.22 -32.79
C LEU A 118 -11.38 -14.88 -32.93
N SER A 119 -11.09 -13.58 -32.96
CA SER A 119 -9.75 -13.04 -32.86
C SER A 119 -9.60 -12.22 -31.57
N PHE A 120 -8.47 -12.40 -30.89
CA PHE A 120 -8.11 -11.65 -29.70
C PHE A 120 -7.03 -10.62 -30.05
N LEU A 121 -7.24 -9.37 -29.63
CA LEU A 121 -6.36 -8.25 -29.93
C LEU A 121 -5.80 -7.65 -28.64
N VAL A 122 -4.53 -7.30 -28.66
CA VAL A 122 -3.83 -6.59 -27.59
C VAL A 122 -3.26 -5.30 -28.15
N TYR A 123 -3.56 -4.19 -27.52
CA TYR A 123 -2.90 -2.90 -27.73
C TYR A 123 -2.12 -2.55 -26.45
N SER A 124 -0.87 -2.18 -26.60
CA SER A 124 -0.02 -1.81 -25.47
C SER A 124 0.78 -0.55 -25.77
N LYS A 125 0.80 0.36 -24.80
CA LYS A 125 1.65 1.53 -24.76
C LYS A 125 2.35 1.54 -23.41
N ILE A 126 3.58 1.07 -23.41
CA ILE A 126 4.36 0.78 -22.19
C ILE A 126 5.76 1.36 -22.29
N LEU A 127 6.44 1.49 -21.13
CA LEU A 127 7.78 2.07 -20.99
C LEU A 127 7.89 3.52 -21.50
N ARG A 128 6.75 4.22 -21.65
CA ARG A 128 6.78 5.62 -22.08
C ARG A 128 7.61 6.46 -21.12
N ASN A 129 8.48 7.29 -21.68
CA ASN A 129 9.17 8.35 -20.95
C ASN A 129 9.10 9.67 -21.73
N LEU A 130 9.54 10.74 -21.08
CA LEU A 130 9.53 12.10 -21.65
C LEU A 130 10.46 12.24 -22.86
N ASN A 131 11.45 11.37 -23.00
CA ASN A 131 12.48 11.45 -24.05
C ASN A 131 12.16 10.61 -25.28
N ASN A 132 11.03 9.89 -25.31
CA ASN A 132 10.62 9.01 -26.42
C ASN A 132 11.71 8.01 -26.85
N ASP A 133 12.45 7.46 -25.90
CA ASP A 133 13.55 6.50 -26.14
C ASP A 133 13.09 5.04 -26.13
N THR A 134 11.78 4.80 -26.27
CA THR A 134 11.18 3.48 -26.30
C THR A 134 10.97 3.03 -27.75
N SER A 135 11.33 1.80 -28.05
CA SER A 135 11.09 1.13 -29.31
C SER A 135 10.31 -0.16 -29.11
N GLY A 136 9.62 -0.59 -30.16
CA GLY A 136 8.96 -1.87 -30.22
C GLY A 136 9.35 -2.65 -31.44
N TYR A 137 9.40 -3.97 -31.35
CA TYR A 137 9.55 -4.88 -32.50
C TYR A 137 8.86 -6.22 -32.23
N VAL A 138 8.57 -6.93 -33.32
CA VAL A 138 8.00 -8.29 -33.26
C VAL A 138 9.00 -9.28 -33.85
N LYS A 139 9.39 -10.28 -33.05
CA LYS A 139 10.28 -11.37 -33.41
C LYS A 139 9.79 -12.67 -32.76
N ASN A 140 9.82 -13.77 -33.49
CA ASN A 140 9.45 -15.11 -32.99
C ASN A 140 8.11 -15.12 -32.22
N ASP A 141 7.06 -14.53 -32.83
CA ASP A 141 5.72 -14.39 -32.24
C ASP A 141 5.72 -13.72 -30.84
N THR A 142 6.63 -12.78 -30.63
CA THR A 142 6.75 -11.96 -29.41
C THR A 142 6.80 -10.49 -29.76
N LEU A 143 5.92 -9.69 -29.16
CA LEU A 143 6.06 -8.24 -29.13
C LEU A 143 7.02 -7.86 -28.00
N ILE A 144 8.12 -7.18 -28.33
CA ILE A 144 9.12 -6.70 -27.39
C ILE A 144 9.12 -5.18 -27.45
N GLN A 145 8.76 -4.53 -26.35
CA GLN A 145 8.83 -3.08 -26.16
C GLN A 145 9.96 -2.79 -25.17
N TYR A 146 10.91 -1.95 -25.54
CA TYR A 146 12.14 -1.80 -24.78
C TYR A 146 12.67 -0.37 -24.78
N ASN A 147 13.43 -0.06 -23.75
CA ASN A 147 14.29 1.12 -23.62
C ASN A 147 15.67 0.68 -23.09
N HIS A 148 16.50 1.64 -22.68
CA HIS A 148 17.81 1.35 -22.12
C HIS A 148 17.76 0.37 -20.91
N ASP A 149 16.78 0.54 -20.00
CA ASP A 149 16.76 -0.16 -18.70
C ASP A 149 15.97 -1.46 -18.72
N PHE A 150 14.92 -1.55 -19.54
CA PHE A 150 13.95 -2.64 -19.49
C PHE A 150 13.51 -3.09 -20.88
N SER A 151 13.19 -4.38 -20.95
CA SER A 151 12.42 -4.98 -22.04
C SER A 151 11.16 -5.61 -21.48
N VAL A 152 10.01 -5.30 -22.07
CA VAL A 152 8.73 -5.91 -21.74
C VAL A 152 8.28 -6.73 -22.94
N CYS A 153 8.14 -8.05 -22.73
CA CYS A 153 7.83 -9.02 -23.78
C CYS A 153 6.38 -9.50 -23.58
N THR A 154 5.53 -9.25 -24.59
CA THR A 154 4.16 -9.75 -24.64
C THR A 154 4.06 -10.85 -25.69
N PHE A 155 3.68 -12.06 -25.28
CA PHE A 155 3.60 -13.22 -26.16
C PHE A 155 2.60 -14.26 -25.66
N SER A 156 2.37 -15.27 -26.48
CA SER A 156 1.50 -16.41 -26.20
C SER A 156 2.16 -17.72 -26.68
N ASN A 157 1.51 -18.85 -26.39
CA ASN A 157 1.81 -20.11 -27.05
C ASN A 157 1.23 -20.15 -28.48
N GLU A 158 0.26 -19.29 -28.77
CA GLU A 158 -0.30 -19.11 -30.11
C GLU A 158 0.54 -18.14 -30.95
N LYS A 159 0.51 -18.33 -32.29
CA LYS A 159 1.20 -17.45 -33.22
C LYS A 159 0.47 -16.12 -33.38
N ILE A 160 1.26 -15.05 -33.50
CA ILE A 160 0.74 -13.73 -33.85
C ILE A 160 0.16 -13.79 -35.28
N SER A 161 -1.13 -13.47 -35.42
CA SER A 161 -1.82 -13.44 -36.72
C SER A 161 -1.65 -12.11 -37.44
N SER A 162 -1.62 -10.99 -36.69
CA SER A 162 -1.37 -9.65 -37.24
C SER A 162 -0.63 -8.80 -36.23
N LYS A 163 0.12 -7.83 -36.72
CA LYS A 163 0.89 -6.90 -35.90
C LYS A 163 0.87 -5.50 -36.47
N GLN A 164 1.05 -4.51 -35.60
CA GLN A 164 1.33 -3.14 -35.98
C GLN A 164 2.22 -2.50 -34.90
N ILE A 165 3.34 -1.96 -35.36
CA ILE A 165 4.28 -1.20 -34.53
C ILE A 165 4.14 0.25 -34.92
N ASN A 166 3.97 1.14 -33.94
CA ASN A 166 3.77 2.56 -34.11
C ASN A 166 2.40 2.94 -34.71
N GLY A 167 1.75 3.92 -34.13
CA GLY A 167 0.45 4.43 -34.57
C GLY A 167 -0.65 3.37 -34.54
N ALA A 168 -0.56 2.40 -33.64
CA ALA A 168 -1.44 1.25 -33.60
C ALA A 168 -2.81 1.53 -32.96
N GLU A 169 -2.97 2.64 -32.25
CA GLU A 169 -4.16 2.95 -31.46
C GLU A 169 -5.45 2.98 -32.31
N ASN A 170 -5.46 3.77 -33.38
CA ASN A 170 -6.65 3.91 -34.23
C ASN A 170 -7.04 2.61 -34.92
N ASN A 171 -6.05 1.86 -35.42
CA ASN A 171 -6.30 0.59 -36.08
C ASN A 171 -6.76 -0.50 -35.10
N PHE A 172 -6.24 -0.50 -33.88
CA PHE A 172 -6.74 -1.34 -32.79
C PHE A 172 -8.21 -1.01 -32.50
N MET A 173 -8.56 0.27 -32.34
CA MET A 173 -9.93 0.71 -32.06
C MET A 173 -10.92 0.31 -33.17
N GLN A 174 -10.44 0.17 -34.40
CA GLN A 174 -11.23 -0.31 -35.57
C GLN A 174 -11.21 -1.84 -35.70
N GLY A 175 -10.40 -2.55 -34.92
CA GLY A 175 -10.22 -4.00 -35.06
C GLY A 175 -9.51 -4.42 -36.35
N SER A 176 -8.71 -3.52 -36.95
CA SER A 176 -8.03 -3.74 -38.23
C SER A 176 -6.51 -3.50 -38.09
N ILE A 177 -5.81 -4.42 -37.40
CA ILE A 177 -4.36 -4.38 -37.27
C ILE A 177 -3.71 -4.91 -38.54
N GLY A 178 -2.77 -4.16 -39.13
CA GLY A 178 -2.16 -4.56 -40.40
C GLY A 178 -0.91 -3.75 -40.76
N GLY A 179 0.05 -3.65 -39.87
CA GLY A 179 1.33 -3.00 -40.17
C GLY A 179 2.33 -3.92 -40.87
N LYS A 180 3.16 -3.38 -41.77
CA LYS A 180 4.24 -4.09 -42.43
C LYS A 180 5.54 -4.07 -41.62
N ASP A 181 5.74 -3.04 -40.80
CA ASP A 181 6.96 -2.86 -40.04
C ASP A 181 7.08 -3.90 -38.94
N TYR A 182 8.27 -4.41 -38.74
CA TYR A 182 8.59 -5.32 -37.64
C TYR A 182 9.26 -4.61 -36.46
N ILE A 183 9.74 -3.37 -36.65
CA ILE A 183 10.40 -2.53 -35.66
C ILE A 183 10.01 -1.07 -35.85
N GLY A 184 9.90 -0.32 -34.76
CA GLY A 184 9.62 1.13 -34.80
C GLY A 184 9.99 1.81 -33.49
N MET A 185 10.37 3.08 -33.59
CA MET A 185 10.60 3.96 -32.44
C MET A 185 9.26 4.49 -31.93
N SER A 186 8.56 3.68 -31.15
CA SER A 186 7.30 4.09 -30.52
C SER A 186 7.00 3.23 -29.30
N PRO A 187 6.40 3.80 -28.25
CA PRO A 187 5.90 3.01 -27.14
C PRO A 187 4.61 2.24 -27.46
N ASP A 188 3.89 2.56 -28.56
CA ASP A 188 2.59 1.94 -28.87
C ASP A 188 2.70 0.84 -29.92
N SER A 189 2.04 -0.26 -29.65
CA SER A 189 2.02 -1.41 -30.54
C SER A 189 0.75 -2.24 -30.35
N SER A 190 0.36 -2.98 -31.38
CA SER A 190 -0.74 -3.92 -31.31
C SER A 190 -0.40 -5.25 -31.96
N ILE A 191 -0.91 -6.33 -31.39
CA ILE A 191 -0.80 -7.70 -31.91
C ILE A 191 -2.15 -8.40 -31.82
N SER A 192 -2.38 -9.41 -32.65
CA SER A 192 -3.59 -10.22 -32.59
C SER A 192 -3.29 -11.73 -32.68
N TYR A 193 -4.23 -12.50 -32.16
CA TYR A 193 -4.21 -13.96 -32.16
C TYR A 193 -5.53 -14.45 -32.73
N ASN A 194 -5.49 -15.39 -33.68
CA ASN A 194 -6.69 -15.99 -34.27
C ASN A 194 -7.03 -17.29 -33.54
N LEU A 195 -8.11 -17.29 -32.77
CA LEU A 195 -8.61 -18.47 -32.04
C LEU A 195 -9.47 -19.40 -32.91
N LYS A 196 -9.68 -19.04 -34.19
CA LYS A 196 -10.47 -19.79 -35.15
C LYS A 196 -11.94 -19.95 -34.69
N LYS A 197 -12.64 -20.87 -35.33
CA LYS A 197 -14.03 -21.16 -35.00
C LYS A 197 -14.18 -21.84 -33.66
N ILE A 198 -15.12 -21.34 -32.87
CA ILE A 198 -15.60 -21.92 -31.62
C ILE A 198 -17.04 -22.34 -31.82
N LYS A 199 -17.33 -23.63 -31.75
CA LYS A 199 -18.67 -24.18 -31.88
C LYS A 199 -19.58 -23.82 -30.70
N PRO A 200 -20.90 -23.87 -30.83
CA PRO A 200 -21.83 -23.73 -29.74
C PRO A 200 -21.47 -24.65 -28.55
N GLY A 201 -21.33 -24.06 -27.35
CA GLY A 201 -20.93 -24.74 -26.14
C GLY A 201 -19.43 -25.06 -25.97
N GLU A 202 -18.62 -24.87 -27.04
CA GLU A 202 -17.16 -25.10 -26.98
C GLU A 202 -16.44 -23.97 -26.24
N GLU A 203 -15.32 -24.33 -25.62
CA GLU A 203 -14.39 -23.40 -24.97
C GLU A 203 -13.05 -23.38 -25.70
N LYS A 204 -12.43 -22.20 -25.73
CA LYS A 204 -11.06 -21.99 -26.20
C LYS A 204 -10.26 -21.21 -25.17
N GLU A 205 -9.00 -21.55 -25.02
CA GLU A 205 -8.11 -20.89 -24.08
C GLU A 205 -7.03 -20.10 -24.83
N LEU A 206 -6.62 -18.98 -24.23
CA LEU A 206 -5.47 -18.19 -24.67
C LEU A 206 -4.74 -17.69 -23.44
N THR A 207 -3.45 -17.90 -23.39
CA THR A 207 -2.58 -17.34 -22.34
C THR A 207 -1.69 -16.26 -22.93
N ILE A 208 -1.75 -15.07 -22.34
CA ILE A 208 -0.82 -13.97 -22.62
C ILE A 208 0.17 -13.88 -21.48
N PHE A 209 1.44 -13.94 -21.81
CA PHE A 209 2.56 -13.72 -20.92
C PHE A 209 3.05 -12.28 -21.08
N VAL A 210 3.20 -11.56 -19.97
CA VAL A 210 3.86 -10.25 -19.92
C VAL A 210 5.11 -10.39 -19.08
N TYR A 211 6.22 -10.65 -19.73
CA TYR A 211 7.52 -10.87 -19.09
C TYR A 211 8.31 -9.57 -19.05
N ILE A 212 8.90 -9.27 -17.89
CA ILE A 212 9.74 -8.09 -17.69
C ILE A 212 11.19 -8.53 -17.48
N ASN A 213 12.07 -8.04 -18.33
CA ASN A 213 13.51 -8.20 -18.17
C ASN A 213 14.17 -6.85 -17.88
N LYS A 214 15.03 -6.83 -16.85
CA LYS A 214 15.91 -5.69 -16.61
C LYS A 214 17.15 -5.84 -17.47
N ASN A 215 17.35 -4.91 -18.39
CA ASN A 215 18.48 -4.92 -19.30
C ASN A 215 19.79 -4.79 -18.49
N ARG A 216 20.77 -5.62 -18.82
CA ARG A 216 22.12 -5.58 -18.28
C ARG A 216 23.10 -5.37 -19.44
N ASN A 217 24.33 -5.01 -19.13
CA ASN A 217 25.37 -4.55 -20.08
C ASN A 217 25.85 -5.59 -21.13
N LYS A 218 24.98 -6.45 -21.67
CA LYS A 218 25.35 -7.44 -22.70
C LYS A 218 24.35 -7.45 -23.84
N CYS A 219 24.75 -7.98 -24.99
CA CYS A 219 23.86 -8.15 -26.13
C CYS A 219 22.71 -9.11 -25.78
N MET A 220 21.50 -8.56 -25.63
CA MET A 220 20.39 -9.13 -24.88
C MET A 220 19.47 -10.02 -25.72
N LEU A 221 19.58 -9.97 -27.07
CA LEU A 221 18.58 -10.56 -27.94
C LEU A 221 18.51 -12.09 -27.84
N ASN A 222 19.63 -12.76 -27.72
CA ASN A 222 19.66 -14.22 -27.61
C ASN A 222 19.23 -14.70 -26.21
N GLU A 223 19.63 -13.98 -25.16
CA GLU A 223 19.22 -14.29 -23.78
C GLU A 223 17.70 -14.12 -23.59
N LEU A 224 17.09 -13.15 -24.28
CA LEU A 224 15.64 -12.96 -24.27
C LEU A 224 14.91 -14.09 -24.99
N ASP A 225 15.40 -14.54 -26.14
CA ASP A 225 14.79 -15.63 -26.91
C ASP A 225 14.76 -16.92 -26.09
N ASP A 226 15.86 -17.29 -25.44
CA ASP A 226 15.96 -18.49 -24.61
C ASP A 226 14.96 -18.45 -23.43
N GLU A 227 14.87 -17.31 -22.78
CA GLU A 227 13.97 -17.13 -21.63
C GLU A 227 12.48 -17.12 -22.05
N ILE A 228 12.15 -16.47 -23.17
CA ILE A 228 10.81 -16.49 -23.75
C ILE A 228 10.40 -17.91 -24.12
N ASP A 229 11.30 -18.66 -24.76
CA ASP A 229 11.06 -20.07 -25.13
C ASP A 229 10.91 -20.96 -23.91
N ARG A 230 11.64 -20.69 -22.82
CA ARG A 230 11.47 -21.36 -21.54
C ARG A 230 10.09 -21.08 -20.95
N ILE A 231 9.67 -19.81 -20.91
CA ILE A 231 8.38 -19.39 -20.34
C ILE A 231 7.21 -19.98 -21.15
N ARG A 232 7.30 -20.02 -22.48
CA ARG A 232 6.27 -20.62 -23.33
C ARG A 232 5.99 -22.10 -23.02
N LYS A 233 6.97 -22.83 -22.51
CA LYS A 233 6.85 -24.25 -22.16
C LYS A 233 6.32 -24.50 -20.77
N LEU A 234 6.10 -23.43 -19.97
CA LEU A 234 5.58 -23.59 -18.61
C LEU A 234 4.13 -24.08 -18.63
N ASP A 235 3.81 -24.98 -17.75
CA ASP A 235 2.44 -25.42 -17.50
C ASP A 235 1.70 -24.36 -16.67
N VAL A 236 0.87 -23.59 -17.37
CA VAL A 236 0.11 -22.46 -16.79
C VAL A 236 -0.85 -22.90 -15.69
N GLN A 237 -1.48 -24.08 -15.86
CA GLN A 237 -2.39 -24.60 -14.84
C GLN A 237 -1.63 -24.98 -13.57
N ASN A 238 -0.49 -25.65 -13.71
CA ASN A 238 0.36 -25.99 -12.57
C ASN A 238 0.90 -24.73 -11.86
N LEU A 239 1.31 -23.70 -12.63
CA LEU A 239 1.74 -22.42 -12.05
C LEU A 239 0.63 -21.73 -11.26
N LYS A 240 -0.60 -21.73 -11.78
CA LYS A 240 -1.78 -21.19 -11.09
C LYS A 240 -2.06 -21.96 -9.80
N ASP A 241 -2.07 -23.29 -9.86
CA ASP A 241 -2.33 -24.14 -8.70
C ASP A 241 -1.25 -23.97 -7.61
N ASN A 242 0.01 -23.83 -8.00
CA ASN A 242 1.10 -23.55 -7.09
C ASN A 242 0.98 -22.15 -6.46
N ALA A 243 0.58 -21.12 -7.22
CA ALA A 243 0.32 -19.80 -6.69
C ALA A 243 -0.85 -19.80 -5.69
N VAL A 244 -1.94 -20.52 -6.01
CA VAL A 244 -3.09 -20.70 -5.11
C VAL A 244 -2.66 -21.41 -3.82
N LYS A 245 -1.92 -22.51 -3.92
CA LYS A 245 -1.41 -23.26 -2.75
C LYS A 245 -0.50 -22.39 -1.88
N TYR A 246 0.41 -21.64 -2.50
CA TYR A 246 1.32 -20.73 -1.79
C TYR A 246 0.56 -19.67 -1.00
N TRP A 247 -0.35 -18.91 -1.64
CA TRP A 247 -1.07 -17.83 -0.97
C TRP A 247 -2.00 -18.33 0.13
N ARG A 248 -2.68 -19.47 -0.06
CA ARG A 248 -3.50 -20.09 0.99
C ARG A 248 -2.67 -20.56 2.18
N ARG A 249 -1.47 -21.10 1.91
CA ARG A 249 -0.53 -21.44 2.98
C ARG A 249 -0.08 -20.19 3.71
N TYR A 250 0.28 -19.14 2.97
CA TYR A 250 0.71 -17.85 3.52
C TYR A 250 -0.34 -17.26 4.46
N VAL A 251 -1.60 -17.16 4.02
CA VAL A 251 -2.71 -16.70 4.88
C VAL A 251 -2.85 -17.56 6.14
N ARG A 252 -2.75 -18.89 6.02
CA ARG A 252 -2.86 -19.79 7.17
C ARG A 252 -1.72 -19.65 8.17
N GLU A 253 -0.50 -19.46 7.69
CA GLU A 253 0.69 -19.25 8.52
C GLU A 253 0.64 -17.92 9.28
N HIS A 254 0.01 -16.91 8.70
CA HIS A 254 -0.14 -15.57 9.27
C HIS A 254 -1.51 -15.32 9.93
N ASP A 255 -2.39 -16.30 10.02
CA ASP A 255 -3.68 -16.21 10.77
C ASP A 255 -3.47 -16.44 12.27
N THR A 256 -2.63 -15.64 12.90
CA THR A 256 -2.27 -15.74 14.32
C THR A 256 -3.42 -15.44 15.26
N LEU A 257 -4.35 -14.58 14.84
CA LEU A 257 -5.57 -14.27 15.59
C LEU A 257 -6.65 -15.36 15.46
N GLY A 258 -6.42 -16.36 14.60
CA GLY A 258 -7.38 -17.46 14.36
C GLY A 258 -8.69 -17.00 13.72
N ILE A 259 -8.66 -15.88 12.98
CA ILE A 259 -9.86 -15.24 12.40
C ILE A 259 -10.64 -16.19 11.50
N ASN A 260 -9.95 -17.01 10.73
CA ASN A 260 -10.61 -17.93 9.80
C ASN A 260 -11.37 -19.08 10.49
N LYS A 261 -11.03 -19.38 11.76
CA LYS A 261 -11.68 -20.40 12.58
C LYS A 261 -12.80 -19.86 13.47
N LYS A 262 -12.87 -18.53 13.67
CA LYS A 262 -13.89 -17.90 14.52
C LYS A 262 -15.20 -17.69 13.78
N GLU A 263 -16.30 -17.60 14.50
CA GLU A 263 -17.62 -17.24 13.95
C GLU A 263 -17.74 -15.72 13.78
N LEU A 264 -17.00 -15.17 12.83
CA LEU A 264 -16.99 -13.77 12.48
C LEU A 264 -17.63 -13.53 11.11
N SER A 265 -18.09 -12.29 10.88
CA SER A 265 -18.67 -11.91 9.60
C SER A 265 -17.69 -12.16 8.45
N SER A 266 -18.21 -12.52 7.28
CA SER A 266 -17.40 -12.74 6.07
C SER A 266 -16.63 -11.49 5.65
N LYS A 267 -17.13 -10.29 5.95
CA LYS A 267 -16.45 -9.02 5.68
C LYS A 267 -15.18 -8.87 6.52
N ILE A 268 -15.25 -9.16 7.83
CA ILE A 268 -14.08 -9.10 8.72
C ILE A 268 -13.02 -10.08 8.22
N LYS A 269 -13.40 -11.33 7.96
CA LYS A 269 -12.46 -12.35 7.42
C LYS A 269 -11.82 -11.91 6.11
N LYS A 270 -12.61 -11.32 5.21
CA LYS A 270 -12.14 -10.84 3.91
C LYS A 270 -11.13 -9.72 4.05
N ILE A 271 -11.39 -8.70 4.89
CA ILE A 271 -10.46 -7.59 5.11
C ILE A 271 -9.18 -8.09 5.77
N TYR A 272 -9.30 -8.92 6.80
CA TYR A 272 -8.14 -9.52 7.48
C TYR A 272 -7.24 -10.29 6.52
N ASN A 273 -7.80 -11.24 5.76
CA ASN A 273 -7.03 -12.03 4.79
C ASN A 273 -6.46 -11.15 3.67
N ARG A 274 -7.21 -10.13 3.21
CA ARG A 274 -6.72 -9.19 2.21
C ARG A 274 -5.55 -8.34 2.73
N SER A 275 -5.56 -7.94 3.99
CA SER A 275 -4.45 -7.23 4.62
C SER A 275 -3.18 -8.10 4.63
N ILE A 276 -3.28 -9.35 5.09
CA ILE A 276 -2.16 -10.32 5.06
C ILE A 276 -1.61 -10.50 3.63
N LEU A 277 -2.48 -10.58 2.63
CA LEU A 277 -2.08 -10.78 1.23
C LEU A 277 -1.53 -9.52 0.55
N LEU A 278 -1.88 -8.34 1.04
CA LEU A 278 -1.40 -7.06 0.52
C LEU A 278 0.00 -6.71 1.02
N PHE A 279 0.26 -6.90 2.31
CA PHE A 279 1.49 -6.49 2.97
C PHE A 279 2.77 -6.94 2.25
N PRO A 280 2.95 -8.21 1.88
CA PRO A 280 4.18 -8.66 1.22
C PRO A 280 4.40 -8.06 -0.18
N LEU A 281 3.35 -7.49 -0.79
CA LEU A 281 3.46 -6.79 -2.06
C LEU A 281 4.02 -5.37 -1.91
N LEU A 282 3.95 -4.79 -0.70
CA LEU A 282 4.32 -3.41 -0.41
C LEU A 282 5.67 -3.27 0.30
N VAL A 283 6.27 -4.37 0.72
CA VAL A 283 7.60 -4.40 1.36
C VAL A 283 8.69 -4.58 0.31
N HIS A 284 9.70 -3.74 0.38
CA HIS A 284 10.88 -3.87 -0.48
C HIS A 284 11.75 -5.06 -0.03
N GLU A 285 12.02 -5.98 -0.94
CA GLU A 285 12.66 -7.28 -0.65
C GLU A 285 14.01 -7.15 0.09
N LYS A 286 14.84 -6.17 -0.31
CA LYS A 286 16.21 -6.03 0.23
C LYS A 286 16.28 -5.18 1.49
N THR A 287 15.54 -4.10 1.54
CA THR A 287 15.68 -3.10 2.62
C THR A 287 14.63 -3.23 3.71
N GLY A 288 13.46 -3.78 3.40
CA GLY A 288 12.32 -3.77 4.29
C GLY A 288 11.55 -2.45 4.29
N GLY A 289 11.91 -1.45 3.45
CA GLY A 289 11.13 -0.23 3.30
C GLY A 289 9.70 -0.54 2.85
N ILE A 290 8.72 0.16 3.42
CA ILE A 290 7.30 -0.15 3.26
C ILE A 290 6.62 0.96 2.46
N SER A 291 6.03 0.61 1.31
CA SER A 291 5.21 1.54 0.54
C SER A 291 3.92 1.87 1.28
N ALA A 292 3.54 3.15 1.37
CA ALA A 292 2.25 3.55 1.93
C ALA A 292 1.07 3.03 1.11
N GLY A 293 1.24 2.87 -0.20
CA GLY A 293 0.24 2.26 -1.08
C GLY A 293 0.80 1.90 -2.44
N ILE A 294 0.04 1.13 -3.21
CA ILE A 294 0.40 0.76 -4.58
C ILE A 294 -0.16 1.76 -5.61
N GLU A 295 -1.01 2.68 -5.20
CA GLU A 295 -1.53 3.72 -6.08
C GLU A 295 -0.49 4.81 -6.30
N VAL A 296 -0.25 5.11 -7.57
CA VAL A 296 0.56 6.25 -8.02
C VAL A 296 -0.25 7.03 -9.05
N ASP A 297 -0.14 8.33 -8.99
CA ASP A 297 -0.68 9.26 -9.97
C ASP A 297 0.49 10.03 -10.57
N GLU A 298 0.92 9.61 -11.75
CA GLU A 298 2.06 10.20 -12.43
C GLU A 298 1.83 11.68 -12.76
N ASP A 299 0.60 12.04 -13.05
CA ASP A 299 0.21 13.41 -13.39
C ASP A 299 -0.01 14.29 -12.15
N LYS A 300 0.02 13.71 -10.95
CA LYS A 300 -0.20 14.36 -9.66
C LYS A 300 -1.52 15.16 -9.57
N THR A 301 -2.52 14.72 -10.32
CA THR A 301 -3.79 15.43 -10.42
C THR A 301 -4.79 14.99 -9.36
N LYS A 302 -4.59 13.84 -8.74
CA LYS A 302 -5.50 13.27 -7.75
C LYS A 302 -4.80 12.76 -6.50
N CYS A 303 -4.19 11.57 -6.49
CA CYS A 303 -3.65 10.99 -5.26
C CYS A 303 -2.15 11.20 -5.03
N GLY A 304 -1.44 11.86 -5.93
CA GLY A 304 0.01 11.99 -5.79
C GLY A 304 0.72 10.62 -5.82
N ARG A 305 1.90 10.52 -5.21
CA ARG A 305 2.69 9.28 -5.20
C ARG A 305 2.73 8.67 -3.81
N TYR A 306 1.77 7.78 -3.53
CA TYR A 306 1.66 7.07 -2.25
C TYR A 306 2.58 5.83 -2.14
N SER A 307 3.38 5.55 -3.13
CA SER A 307 4.30 4.41 -3.12
C SER A 307 5.60 4.63 -2.32
N TYR A 308 5.81 5.80 -1.74
CA TYR A 308 6.96 6.07 -0.87
C TYR A 308 6.81 5.45 0.52
N CYS A 309 7.90 5.45 1.28
CA CYS A 309 7.96 5.03 2.67
C CYS A 309 8.10 6.23 3.61
N TRP A 310 7.11 6.45 4.45
CA TRP A 310 7.19 7.33 5.61
C TRP A 310 7.59 6.50 6.83
N PRO A 311 8.65 6.84 7.55
CA PRO A 311 9.04 6.12 8.75
C PRO A 311 7.92 5.99 9.79
N ARG A 312 7.14 7.04 10.03
CA ARG A 312 5.97 7.03 10.91
C ARG A 312 4.94 5.98 10.51
N ASP A 313 4.53 5.98 9.23
CA ASP A 313 3.57 5.00 8.69
C ASP A 313 4.13 3.58 8.85
N GLY A 314 5.43 3.42 8.53
CA GLY A 314 6.14 2.15 8.67
C GLY A 314 6.08 1.59 10.09
N VAL A 315 6.09 2.44 11.12
CA VAL A 315 5.97 2.00 12.51
C VAL A 315 4.61 1.36 12.80
N PHE A 316 3.50 2.01 12.43
CA PHE A 316 2.16 1.43 12.60
C PHE A 316 1.98 0.15 11.78
N VAL A 317 2.57 0.12 10.58
CA VAL A 317 2.51 -1.06 9.72
C VAL A 317 3.32 -2.22 10.30
N THR A 318 4.50 -1.97 10.85
CA THR A 318 5.30 -3.02 11.50
C THR A 318 4.66 -3.55 12.78
N GLU A 319 3.93 -2.74 13.54
CA GLU A 319 3.11 -3.26 14.65
C GLU A 319 2.05 -4.25 14.14
N ALA A 320 1.39 -3.95 13.01
CA ALA A 320 0.43 -4.87 12.41
C ALA A 320 1.11 -6.12 11.81
N PHE A 321 2.33 -5.99 11.29
CA PHE A 321 3.14 -7.15 10.87
C PHE A 321 3.41 -8.09 12.06
N ASP A 322 3.72 -7.53 13.22
CA ASP A 322 3.96 -8.32 14.43
C ASP A 322 2.71 -9.07 14.87
N VAL A 323 1.52 -8.45 14.78
CA VAL A 323 0.24 -9.10 15.05
C VAL A 323 0.03 -10.35 14.19
N VAL A 324 0.48 -10.33 12.93
CA VAL A 324 0.36 -11.48 12.02
C VAL A 324 1.66 -12.26 11.86
N SER A 325 2.60 -12.11 12.79
CA SER A 325 3.90 -12.82 12.83
C SER A 325 4.79 -12.62 11.59
N MET A 326 4.72 -11.47 10.93
CA MET A 326 5.65 -11.05 9.88
C MET A 326 6.91 -10.39 10.49
N TYR A 327 7.52 -11.07 11.45
CA TYR A 327 8.65 -10.52 12.23
C TYR A 327 9.89 -10.24 11.39
N GLU A 328 10.14 -11.03 10.35
CA GLU A 328 11.29 -10.82 9.45
C GLU A 328 11.17 -9.49 8.69
N GLU A 329 9.99 -9.14 8.22
CA GLU A 329 9.70 -7.87 7.55
C GLU A 329 9.88 -6.70 8.52
N THR A 330 9.36 -6.82 9.75
CA THR A 330 9.54 -5.83 10.82
C THR A 330 11.01 -5.63 11.17
N GLU A 331 11.74 -6.72 11.44
CA GLU A 331 13.17 -6.61 11.76
C GLU A 331 13.98 -6.04 10.59
N LYS A 332 13.65 -6.37 9.35
CA LYS A 332 14.30 -5.82 8.17
C LYS A 332 14.05 -4.32 8.03
N PHE A 333 12.83 -3.84 8.31
CA PHE A 333 12.52 -2.42 8.33
C PHE A 333 13.43 -1.67 9.30
N TYR A 334 13.55 -2.11 10.55
CA TYR A 334 14.40 -1.42 11.53
C TYR A 334 15.89 -1.68 11.31
N ASN A 335 16.31 -2.94 11.11
CA ASN A 335 17.72 -3.33 11.04
C ASN A 335 18.40 -2.87 9.74
N THR A 336 17.65 -2.66 8.66
CA THR A 336 18.20 -2.27 7.37
C THR A 336 17.70 -0.91 6.94
N PHE A 337 16.39 -0.74 6.71
CA PHE A 337 15.85 0.49 6.16
C PHE A 337 16.05 1.68 7.10
N CYS A 338 15.62 1.60 8.36
CA CYS A 338 15.80 2.70 9.30
C CYS A 338 17.28 3.03 9.55
N LYS A 339 18.15 2.02 9.65
CA LYS A 339 19.60 2.28 9.84
C LYS A 339 20.24 2.98 8.65
N MET A 340 19.90 2.59 7.42
CA MET A 340 20.51 3.18 6.24
C MET A 340 19.97 4.57 5.91
N THR A 341 18.77 4.90 6.38
CA THR A 341 18.10 6.18 6.11
C THR A 341 18.26 7.20 7.22
N GLN A 342 18.77 6.80 8.40
CA GLN A 342 19.05 7.74 9.46
C GLN A 342 20.13 8.75 9.05
N SER A 343 19.84 10.03 9.20
CA SER A 343 20.79 11.13 8.94
C SER A 343 21.90 11.15 9.99
N LYS A 344 23.02 11.79 9.67
CA LYS A 344 24.18 11.89 10.60
C LYS A 344 23.86 12.60 11.92
N ASN A 345 22.87 13.49 11.93
CA ASN A 345 22.42 14.18 13.14
C ASN A 345 21.43 13.33 13.98
N GLY A 346 21.03 12.16 13.50
CA GLY A 346 20.15 11.22 14.21
C GLY A 346 18.68 11.24 13.78
N MET A 347 18.27 12.17 12.92
CA MET A 347 16.88 12.27 12.47
C MET A 347 16.58 11.40 11.24
N TRP A 348 15.30 11.26 10.93
CA TRP A 348 14.80 10.82 9.63
C TRP A 348 14.08 11.99 8.95
N GLU A 349 14.24 12.03 7.60
CA GLU A 349 13.50 12.95 6.75
C GLU A 349 12.04 12.47 6.59
N GLN A 350 11.19 13.33 6.02
CA GLN A 350 9.76 13.10 5.85
C GLN A 350 9.45 11.76 5.19
N ARG A 351 10.12 11.42 4.06
CA ARG A 351 9.85 10.19 3.32
C ARG A 351 11.00 9.77 2.41
N PHE A 352 11.00 8.50 2.08
CA PHE A 352 12.04 7.85 1.30
C PHE A 352 11.43 6.99 0.18
N TYR A 353 12.22 6.72 -0.85
CA TYR A 353 12.00 5.52 -1.65
C TYR A 353 12.20 4.29 -0.77
N THR A 354 11.50 3.20 -1.09
CA THR A 354 11.59 1.97 -0.29
C THR A 354 12.97 1.31 -0.34
N ASP A 355 13.82 1.68 -1.29
CA ASP A 355 15.23 1.28 -1.36
C ASP A 355 16.17 2.13 -0.50
N GLY A 356 15.65 3.12 0.22
CA GLY A 356 16.38 3.98 1.15
C GLY A 356 16.89 5.30 0.56
N ARG A 357 16.72 5.55 -0.74
CA ARG A 357 17.01 6.87 -1.31
C ARG A 357 16.00 7.90 -0.81
N LEU A 358 16.44 9.15 -0.61
CA LEU A 358 15.55 10.22 -0.23
C LEU A 358 14.51 10.48 -1.33
N ALA A 359 13.24 10.46 -0.98
CA ALA A 359 12.16 10.86 -1.89
C ALA A 359 12.00 12.39 -1.89
N PRO A 360 11.30 12.98 -2.86
CA PRO A 360 11.01 14.41 -2.84
C PRO A 360 10.23 14.79 -1.58
N CYS A 361 10.83 15.59 -0.70
CA CYS A 361 10.27 16.14 0.52
C CYS A 361 9.99 17.64 0.32
N TRP A 362 9.03 18.19 1.09
CA TRP A 362 8.74 19.62 1.08
C TRP A 362 8.80 20.26 2.45
N GLY A 363 8.98 19.46 3.50
CA GLY A 363 8.97 19.92 4.87
C GLY A 363 9.67 19.00 5.82
N TYR A 364 9.75 19.44 7.05
CA TYR A 364 10.35 18.76 8.16
C TYR A 364 9.27 18.18 9.05
N GLN A 365 9.41 16.93 9.47
CA GLN A 365 8.47 16.27 10.38
C GLN A 365 9.20 15.59 11.53
N ILE A 366 9.02 16.10 12.73
CA ILE A 366 9.72 15.59 13.92
C ILE A 366 9.19 14.21 14.37
N ASP A 367 7.92 13.93 14.10
CA ASP A 367 7.27 12.67 14.44
C ASP A 367 7.82 11.49 13.64
N GLU A 368 8.38 11.68 12.45
CA GLU A 368 9.08 10.64 11.70
C GLU A 368 10.27 10.08 12.51
N THR A 369 10.99 10.97 13.19
CA THR A 369 12.12 10.56 14.03
C THR A 369 11.68 9.90 15.33
N ALA A 370 10.71 10.47 16.00
CA ALA A 370 10.25 9.99 17.31
C ALA A 370 9.54 8.62 17.20
N SER A 371 8.75 8.41 16.15
CA SER A 371 7.98 7.18 15.94
C SER A 371 8.88 5.95 15.83
N VAL A 372 10.04 6.04 15.18
CA VAL A 372 10.95 4.89 15.00
C VAL A 372 11.38 4.30 16.35
N ILE A 373 11.71 5.15 17.34
CA ILE A 373 12.13 4.67 18.68
C ILE A 373 10.95 3.97 19.37
N PHE A 374 9.76 4.56 19.27
CA PHE A 374 8.54 3.97 19.81
C PHE A 374 8.28 2.58 19.19
N GLY A 375 8.36 2.45 17.88
CA GLY A 375 8.12 1.19 17.16
C GLY A 375 9.16 0.10 17.48
N ILE A 376 10.43 0.45 17.67
CA ILE A 376 11.46 -0.51 18.12
C ILE A 376 11.07 -1.14 19.47
N TYR A 377 10.59 -0.34 20.41
CA TYR A 377 10.13 -0.89 21.67
C TYR A 377 8.83 -1.68 21.54
N ALA A 378 7.92 -1.25 20.67
CA ALA A 378 6.67 -2.00 20.37
C ALA A 378 6.97 -3.40 19.84
N HIS A 379 7.85 -3.54 18.87
CA HIS A 379 8.31 -4.84 18.36
C HIS A 379 8.94 -5.71 19.45
N TYR A 380 9.82 -5.12 20.28
CA TYR A 380 10.41 -5.85 21.39
C TYR A 380 9.37 -6.38 22.38
N LYS A 381 8.32 -5.61 22.68
CA LYS A 381 7.27 -6.07 23.61
C LYS A 381 6.64 -7.39 23.19
N ILE A 382 6.53 -7.62 21.89
CA ILE A 382 5.94 -8.84 21.34
C ILE A 382 6.99 -9.95 21.28
N THR A 383 8.14 -9.68 20.66
CA THR A 383 9.15 -10.70 20.35
C THR A 383 10.05 -11.07 21.53
N LYS A 384 10.22 -10.18 22.52
CA LYS A 384 11.19 -10.28 23.62
C LYS A 384 12.64 -10.47 23.14
N ASN A 385 12.93 -10.10 21.89
CA ASN A 385 14.25 -10.25 21.26
C ASN A 385 15.22 -9.16 21.76
N LYS A 386 15.95 -9.43 22.84
CA LYS A 386 16.94 -8.49 23.40
C LYS A 386 18.11 -8.22 22.45
N LYS A 387 18.44 -9.17 21.55
CA LYS A 387 19.47 -8.96 20.54
C LYS A 387 19.03 -7.85 19.58
N PHE A 388 17.77 -7.85 19.14
CA PHE A 388 17.20 -6.80 18.31
C PHE A 388 17.34 -5.41 18.96
N LEU A 389 17.02 -5.27 20.26
CA LEU A 389 17.21 -4.01 20.97
C LEU A 389 18.69 -3.59 20.99
N LYS A 390 19.59 -4.52 21.29
CA LYS A 390 21.04 -4.24 21.31
C LYS A 390 21.55 -3.77 19.96
N ASP A 391 21.12 -4.44 18.88
CA ASP A 391 21.54 -4.14 17.51
C ASP A 391 21.04 -2.76 17.05
N ASN A 392 19.91 -2.26 17.59
CA ASN A 392 19.31 -0.97 17.26
C ASN A 392 19.61 0.14 18.27
N LEU A 393 20.27 -0.17 19.39
CA LEU A 393 20.48 0.78 20.49
C LEU A 393 21.18 2.07 20.02
N LYS A 394 22.25 1.95 19.23
CA LYS A 394 23.00 3.13 18.76
C LYS A 394 22.17 4.04 17.86
N MET A 395 21.32 3.47 17.03
CA MET A 395 20.38 4.20 16.19
C MET A 395 19.38 4.98 17.06
N CYS A 396 18.81 4.34 18.09
CA CYS A 396 17.93 5.00 19.06
C CYS A 396 18.64 6.13 19.82
N GLU A 397 19.87 5.91 20.31
CA GLU A 397 20.65 6.94 21.01
C GLU A 397 20.92 8.16 20.14
N ASN A 398 21.25 7.97 18.85
CA ASN A 398 21.44 9.08 17.92
C ASN A 398 20.15 9.90 17.75
N ALA A 399 19.01 9.22 17.61
CA ALA A 399 17.70 9.87 17.47
C ALA A 399 17.30 10.62 18.77
N ILE A 400 17.53 10.01 19.93
CA ILE A 400 17.29 10.67 21.23
C ILE A 400 18.12 11.95 21.37
N ASN A 401 19.41 11.89 21.05
CA ASN A 401 20.28 13.08 21.12
C ASN A 401 19.79 14.22 20.21
N PHE A 402 19.18 13.88 19.07
CA PHE A 402 18.56 14.86 18.20
C PHE A 402 17.28 15.44 18.81
N LEU A 403 16.40 14.57 19.34
CA LEU A 403 15.13 14.98 19.95
C LEU A 403 15.31 15.82 21.22
N GLU A 404 16.33 15.54 22.03
CA GLU A 404 16.67 16.36 23.20
C GLU A 404 17.05 17.79 22.79
N LYS A 405 17.91 17.93 21.77
CA LYS A 405 18.27 19.25 21.23
C LYS A 405 17.07 20.01 20.65
N TYR A 406 16.17 19.30 19.99
CA TYR A 406 14.96 19.89 19.44
C TYR A 406 14.03 20.41 20.56
N ILE A 407 13.83 19.61 21.60
CA ILE A 407 12.98 20.00 22.75
C ILE A 407 13.61 21.14 23.56
N ASP A 408 14.92 21.16 23.74
CA ASP A 408 15.61 22.26 24.42
C ASP A 408 15.46 23.57 23.64
N ASP A 409 15.57 23.52 22.30
CA ASP A 409 15.35 24.67 21.43
C ASP A 409 13.90 25.19 21.52
N LEU A 410 12.93 24.27 21.52
CA LEU A 410 11.52 24.62 21.67
C LEU A 410 11.22 25.30 23.00
N PHE A 411 11.72 24.75 24.13
CA PHE A 411 11.46 25.29 25.46
C PHE A 411 12.17 26.63 25.71
N GLU A 412 13.32 26.82 25.13
CA GLU A 412 14.09 28.05 25.26
C GLU A 412 13.77 29.09 24.19
N ASN A 413 12.88 28.74 23.25
CA ASN A 413 12.46 29.58 22.11
C ASN A 413 13.66 30.17 21.32
N LYS A 414 14.67 29.34 21.07
CA LYS A 414 15.93 29.75 20.41
C LYS A 414 15.83 29.86 18.90
N GLY A 415 14.83 29.21 18.30
CA GLY A 415 14.57 29.22 16.86
C GLY A 415 15.69 28.61 16.01
N LYS A 416 16.45 27.66 16.57
CA LYS A 416 17.56 26.99 15.87
C LYS A 416 17.10 25.91 14.91
N PHE A 417 15.93 25.34 15.15
CA PHE A 417 15.34 24.31 14.32
C PHE A 417 14.19 24.87 13.52
N GLN A 418 14.01 24.31 12.33
CA GLN A 418 12.87 24.61 11.49
C GLN A 418 11.58 24.12 12.16
N LEU A 419 10.48 24.84 11.99
CA LEU A 419 9.17 24.37 12.41
C LEU A 419 8.81 23.05 11.73
N SER A 420 8.12 22.20 12.45
CA SER A 420 7.69 20.90 11.94
C SER A 420 6.35 21.03 11.22
N TYR A 421 6.21 20.32 10.10
CA TYR A 421 4.87 20.03 9.59
C TYR A 421 4.14 19.09 10.55
N ASP A 422 2.81 19.18 10.53
CA ASP A 422 1.94 18.28 11.28
C ASP A 422 1.91 16.86 10.69
N LEU A 423 1.23 15.94 11.38
CA LEU A 423 1.01 14.56 10.94
C LEU A 423 0.46 14.47 9.50
N TRP A 424 -0.33 15.45 9.07
CA TRP A 424 -1.00 15.45 7.78
C TRP A 424 -0.19 16.12 6.66
N GLU A 425 1.00 16.65 6.98
CA GLU A 425 1.89 17.32 6.03
C GLU A 425 1.32 18.61 5.41
N GLU A 426 0.38 19.24 6.09
CA GLU A 426 -0.35 20.39 5.58
C GLU A 426 -0.10 21.70 6.35
N HIS A 427 0.22 21.59 7.65
CA HIS A 427 0.37 22.77 8.51
C HIS A 427 1.72 22.74 9.20
N GLU A 428 2.51 23.78 8.97
CA GLU A 428 3.76 24.04 9.67
C GLU A 428 3.50 24.75 11.00
N GLY A 429 4.19 24.33 12.05
CA GLY A 429 4.05 24.93 13.38
C GLY A 429 4.41 23.99 14.52
N THR A 430 4.03 24.38 15.74
CA THR A 430 4.21 23.53 16.92
C THR A 430 2.95 22.70 17.15
N SER A 431 3.00 21.45 16.69
CA SER A 431 1.87 20.52 16.75
C SER A 431 1.86 19.71 18.06
N PHE A 432 0.66 19.59 18.66
CA PHE A 432 0.45 18.77 19.86
C PHE A 432 0.83 17.31 19.65
N TYR A 433 0.46 16.73 18.50
CA TYR A 433 0.83 15.37 18.13
C TYR A 433 2.35 15.21 18.04
N SER A 434 3.03 16.07 17.30
CA SER A 434 4.47 15.99 17.09
C SER A 434 5.26 16.09 18.41
N VAL A 435 4.85 16.99 19.31
CA VAL A 435 5.48 17.10 20.64
C VAL A 435 5.21 15.85 21.50
N ALA A 436 3.99 15.28 21.40
CA ALA A 436 3.66 14.06 22.14
C ALA A 436 4.40 12.82 21.60
N THR A 437 4.78 12.77 20.32
CA THR A 437 5.62 11.68 19.83
C THR A 437 7.00 11.67 20.45
N ILE A 438 7.56 12.84 20.79
CA ILE A 438 8.84 12.94 21.51
C ILE A 438 8.71 12.36 22.92
N PHE A 439 7.62 12.64 23.62
CA PHE A 439 7.32 11.99 24.92
C PHE A 439 7.28 10.46 24.78
N ALA A 440 6.63 9.95 23.73
CA ALA A 440 6.56 8.51 23.47
C ALA A 440 7.95 7.91 23.19
N ALA A 441 8.79 8.61 22.43
CA ALA A 441 10.16 8.21 22.15
C ALA A 441 11.02 8.15 23.42
N PHE A 442 10.95 9.16 24.29
CA PHE A 442 11.67 9.17 25.57
C PHE A 442 11.19 8.04 26.47
N SER A 443 9.88 7.86 26.58
CA SER A 443 9.29 6.77 27.37
C SER A 443 9.69 5.38 26.85
N ALA A 444 9.79 5.21 25.53
CA ALA A 444 10.27 3.97 24.91
C ALA A 444 11.76 3.76 25.19
N MET A 445 12.60 4.79 25.05
CA MET A 445 14.03 4.70 25.28
C MET A 445 14.38 4.34 26.72
N ILE A 446 13.69 4.90 27.71
CA ILE A 446 13.82 4.53 29.13
C ILE A 446 13.63 3.02 29.30
N LYS A 447 12.58 2.47 28.69
CA LYS A 447 12.28 1.04 28.76
C LYS A 447 13.30 0.20 27.98
N ILE A 448 13.78 0.68 26.82
CA ILE A 448 14.86 0.03 26.04
C ILE A 448 16.11 -0.08 26.91
N TYR A 449 16.54 0.99 27.59
CA TYR A 449 17.69 0.96 28.48
C TYR A 449 17.52 -0.06 29.63
N ALA A 450 16.34 -0.14 30.21
CA ALA A 450 16.06 -1.12 31.26
C ALA A 450 16.25 -2.57 30.79
N GLU A 451 15.79 -2.87 29.57
CA GLU A 451 15.81 -4.22 28.99
C GLU A 451 17.19 -4.62 28.46
N VAL A 452 17.92 -3.72 27.80
CA VAL A 452 19.25 -4.04 27.26
C VAL A 452 20.33 -4.16 28.32
N LYS A 453 20.12 -3.63 29.51
CA LYS A 453 21.08 -3.67 30.63
C LYS A 453 21.57 -5.09 30.92
N SER A 454 20.73 -6.10 30.75
CA SER A 454 21.08 -7.50 31.03
C SER A 454 21.89 -8.18 29.91
N VAL A 455 22.00 -7.59 28.73
CA VAL A 455 22.69 -8.16 27.55
C VAL A 455 23.86 -7.32 27.04
N LEU A 456 24.05 -6.15 27.63
CA LEU A 456 25.23 -5.33 27.40
C LEU A 456 26.34 -5.78 28.35
N ASP A 457 27.55 -5.90 27.82
CA ASP A 457 28.77 -6.08 28.62
C ASP A 457 29.12 -4.71 29.25
N ILE A 458 28.42 -4.37 30.36
CA ILE A 458 28.40 -3.03 30.89
C ILE A 458 29.35 -2.98 32.10
N ASN A 459 30.42 -2.20 31.99
CA ASN A 459 31.23 -1.81 33.12
C ASN A 459 30.52 -0.73 33.98
N LYS A 460 31.02 -0.48 35.18
CA LYS A 460 30.43 0.49 36.12
C LYS A 460 30.23 1.89 35.51
N VAL A 461 31.19 2.38 34.73
CA VAL A 461 31.14 3.70 34.09
C VAL A 461 29.96 3.81 33.09
N LYS A 462 29.76 2.77 32.32
CA LYS A 462 28.66 2.72 31.33
C LYS A 462 27.29 2.62 32.01
N THR A 463 27.23 1.93 33.14
CA THR A 463 26.02 1.84 33.98
C THR A 463 25.63 3.21 34.53
N ASP A 464 26.58 3.99 35.06
CA ASP A 464 26.34 5.32 35.61
C ASP A 464 25.92 6.32 34.49
N THR A 465 26.49 6.18 33.29
CA THR A 465 26.09 6.99 32.14
C THR A 465 24.65 6.73 31.75
N ILE A 466 24.24 5.46 31.60
CA ILE A 466 22.85 5.07 31.29
C ILE A 466 21.90 5.60 32.37
N LYS A 467 22.25 5.48 33.65
CA LYS A 467 21.42 5.98 34.76
C LYS A 467 21.16 7.48 34.64
N LYS A 468 22.19 8.28 34.37
CA LYS A 468 22.06 9.73 34.16
C LYS A 468 21.19 10.06 32.94
N GLN A 469 21.34 9.31 31.85
CA GLN A 469 20.49 9.49 30.67
C GLN A 469 19.03 9.18 30.97
N VAL A 470 18.74 8.10 31.68
CA VAL A 470 17.35 7.75 32.08
C VAL A 470 16.75 8.88 32.94
N GLU A 471 17.47 9.36 33.97
CA GLU A 471 17.02 10.48 34.83
C GLU A 471 16.73 11.75 34.00
N ASN A 472 17.57 12.05 32.98
CA ASN A 472 17.35 13.19 32.09
C ASN A 472 16.12 12.99 31.19
N LEU A 473 15.93 11.80 30.64
CA LEU A 473 14.77 11.48 29.82
C LEU A 473 13.46 11.53 30.59
N GLU A 474 13.45 11.02 31.85
CA GLU A 474 12.29 11.12 32.75
C GLU A 474 11.93 12.58 33.03
N LYS A 475 12.94 13.40 33.35
CA LYS A 475 12.75 14.84 33.58
C LYS A 475 12.21 15.56 32.34
N ASN A 476 12.75 15.26 31.14
CA ASN A 476 12.31 15.87 29.89
C ASN A 476 10.92 15.38 29.49
N ALA A 477 10.59 14.11 29.68
CA ALA A 477 9.24 13.58 29.45
C ALA A 477 8.20 14.29 30.33
N GLN A 478 8.51 14.53 31.60
CA GLN A 478 7.63 15.27 32.51
C GLN A 478 7.45 16.73 32.05
N LYS A 479 8.55 17.41 31.67
CA LYS A 479 8.49 18.78 31.14
C LYS A 479 7.62 18.86 29.86
N ILE A 480 7.75 17.89 28.94
CA ILE A 480 6.91 17.82 27.73
C ILE A 480 5.44 17.71 28.12
N LYS A 481 5.11 16.83 29.07
CA LYS A 481 3.74 16.64 29.52
C LYS A 481 3.16 17.93 30.12
N GLU A 482 3.91 18.62 30.96
CA GLU A 482 3.52 19.90 31.56
C GLU A 482 3.39 20.99 30.50
N TYR A 483 4.32 21.09 29.57
CA TYR A 483 4.26 22.00 28.44
C TYR A 483 2.99 21.77 27.62
N CYS A 484 2.72 20.52 27.23
CA CYS A 484 1.53 20.18 26.47
C CYS A 484 0.23 20.54 27.19
N LEU A 485 0.18 20.27 28.50
CA LEU A 485 -1.01 20.56 29.33
C LEU A 485 -1.31 22.07 29.43
N ASN A 486 -0.23 22.86 29.57
CA ASN A 486 -0.36 24.32 29.77
C ASN A 486 -0.52 25.09 28.46
N THR A 487 -0.01 24.54 27.36
CA THR A 487 0.11 25.28 26.09
C THR A 487 -0.97 24.92 25.10
N PHE A 488 -1.33 23.63 24.97
CA PHE A 488 -2.29 23.17 23.98
C PHE A 488 -3.72 23.03 24.47
N TYR A 489 -4.00 23.15 25.78
CA TYR A 489 -5.37 23.13 26.26
C TYR A 489 -5.97 24.53 26.21
N ASP A 490 -6.99 24.69 25.38
CA ASP A 490 -7.75 25.93 25.24
C ASP A 490 -8.93 25.91 26.20
N GLU A 491 -8.93 26.80 27.21
CA GLU A 491 -9.95 26.85 28.26
C GLU A 491 -11.32 27.36 27.72
N GLU A 492 -11.32 28.17 26.65
CA GLU A 492 -12.55 28.64 26.02
C GLU A 492 -13.22 27.51 25.23
N LYS A 493 -12.44 26.79 24.44
CA LYS A 493 -12.92 25.61 23.70
C LYS A 493 -13.16 24.40 24.60
N LYS A 494 -12.60 24.40 25.80
CA LYS A 494 -12.55 23.24 26.71
C LYS A 494 -11.97 22.00 26.04
N SER A 495 -10.92 22.16 25.26
CA SER A 495 -10.33 21.09 24.45
C SER A 495 -8.86 21.35 24.22
N PHE A 496 -8.08 20.29 24.03
CA PHE A 496 -6.80 20.40 23.38
C PHE A 496 -6.99 20.87 21.93
N VAL A 497 -5.98 21.56 21.37
CA VAL A 497 -5.94 22.07 19.99
C VAL A 497 -4.71 21.51 19.29
N ARG A 498 -4.80 21.39 17.94
CA ARG A 498 -3.77 20.68 17.17
C ARG A 498 -2.43 21.40 17.10
N ASN A 499 -2.46 22.72 17.09
CA ASN A 499 -1.30 23.56 16.78
C ASN A 499 -1.46 24.91 17.50
N LEU A 500 -0.35 25.58 17.83
CA LEU A 500 -0.39 26.87 18.54
C LEU A 500 -0.81 28.01 17.63
N GLU A 501 -0.48 27.91 16.35
CA GLU A 501 -0.75 28.90 15.32
C GLU A 501 -2.17 28.73 14.75
N ASP A 502 -2.72 27.51 14.79
CA ASP A 502 -4.04 27.17 14.30
C ASP A 502 -4.80 26.28 15.30
N LYS A 503 -5.56 26.89 16.17
CA LYS A 503 -6.30 26.25 17.28
C LYS A 503 -7.51 25.41 16.83
N LYS A 504 -7.39 24.64 15.75
CA LYS A 504 -8.48 23.77 15.27
C LYS A 504 -8.51 22.43 16.01
N ILE A 505 -9.64 21.75 15.88
CA ILE A 505 -9.83 20.39 16.36
C ILE A 505 -9.34 19.44 15.28
N ASP A 506 -8.63 18.39 15.71
CA ASP A 506 -7.96 17.43 14.85
C ASP A 506 -8.01 16.04 15.49
N ILE A 507 -8.14 15.01 14.67
CA ILE A 507 -8.16 13.63 15.19
C ILE A 507 -6.79 13.20 15.76
N SER A 508 -5.70 13.83 15.35
CA SER A 508 -4.36 13.59 15.89
C SER A 508 -4.21 13.94 17.37
N LEU A 509 -5.18 14.72 17.94
CA LEU A 509 -5.31 14.96 19.38
C LEU A 509 -5.48 13.65 20.18
N LEU A 510 -5.83 12.55 19.52
CA LEU A 510 -5.87 11.23 20.13
C LEU A 510 -4.48 10.65 20.41
N GLY A 511 -3.46 10.99 19.62
CA GLY A 511 -2.11 10.42 19.74
C GLY A 511 -1.53 10.48 21.14
N PRO A 512 -1.55 11.64 21.83
CA PRO A 512 -1.11 11.77 23.22
C PRO A 512 -1.83 10.86 24.22
N ILE A 513 -3.02 10.35 23.86
CA ILE A 513 -3.83 9.46 24.71
C ILE A 513 -3.56 8.01 24.29
N VAL A 514 -3.80 7.69 23.03
CA VAL A 514 -3.56 6.41 22.40
C VAL A 514 -2.85 6.61 21.05
N PRO A 515 -1.67 6.00 20.81
CA PRO A 515 -1.01 4.96 21.62
C PRO A 515 0.00 5.48 22.65
N PHE A 516 0.30 6.79 22.71
CA PHE A 516 1.46 7.31 23.46
C PHE A 516 1.28 7.34 24.97
N ARG A 517 0.04 7.28 25.48
CA ARG A 517 -0.28 7.20 26.91
C ARG A 517 0.32 8.33 27.77
N MET A 518 0.44 9.52 27.20
CA MET A 518 0.86 10.71 27.91
C MET A 518 -0.23 11.19 28.89
N PHE A 519 -1.50 11.10 28.45
CA PHE A 519 -2.67 11.41 29.25
C PHE A 519 -3.58 10.18 29.41
N SER A 520 -4.28 10.13 30.55
CA SER A 520 -5.28 9.07 30.77
C SER A 520 -6.53 9.30 29.92
N PRO A 521 -7.13 8.27 29.32
CA PRO A 521 -8.39 8.39 28.59
C PRO A 521 -9.54 8.89 29.49
N ASN A 522 -9.41 8.75 30.82
CA ASN A 522 -10.39 9.18 31.80
C ASN A 522 -10.16 10.57 32.37
N ASP A 523 -9.09 11.25 31.97
CA ASP A 523 -8.84 12.64 32.34
C ASP A 523 -9.97 13.56 31.85
N LYS A 524 -10.38 14.53 32.70
CA LYS A 524 -11.48 15.45 32.37
C LYS A 524 -11.18 16.27 31.11
N LYS A 525 -9.94 16.77 30.96
CA LYS A 525 -9.53 17.54 29.77
C LYS A 525 -9.56 16.69 28.52
N VAL A 526 -9.19 15.41 28.64
CA VAL A 526 -9.28 14.43 27.54
C VAL A 526 -10.74 14.19 27.18
N LYS A 527 -11.62 13.88 28.14
CA LYS A 527 -13.07 13.66 27.87
C LYS A 527 -13.70 14.85 27.17
N ASN A 528 -13.42 16.07 27.62
CA ASN A 528 -13.90 17.28 26.99
C ASN A 528 -13.40 17.40 25.52
N THR A 529 -12.13 17.05 25.28
CA THR A 529 -11.55 17.03 23.93
C THR A 529 -12.27 16.02 23.02
N ILE A 530 -12.57 14.83 23.55
CA ILE A 530 -13.32 13.81 22.81
C ILE A 530 -14.74 14.25 22.47
N GLU A 531 -15.42 14.92 23.39
CA GLU A 531 -16.73 15.52 23.11
C GLU A 531 -16.63 16.53 21.98
N ARG A 532 -15.61 17.38 21.99
CA ARG A 532 -15.36 18.35 20.93
C ARG A 532 -15.05 17.66 19.59
N ILE A 533 -14.21 16.63 19.57
CA ILE A 533 -13.94 15.82 18.38
C ILE A 533 -15.24 15.24 17.81
N ASN A 534 -16.09 14.65 18.65
CA ASN A 534 -17.37 14.10 18.21
C ASN A 534 -18.30 15.15 17.59
N MET A 535 -18.33 16.36 18.15
CA MET A 535 -19.16 17.45 17.62
C MET A 535 -18.64 18.01 16.29
N THR A 536 -17.32 18.01 16.09
CA THR A 536 -16.67 18.74 15.00
C THR A 536 -16.26 17.85 13.83
N LEU A 537 -15.78 16.63 14.11
CA LEU A 537 -15.14 15.76 13.11
C LEU A 537 -15.97 14.55 12.69
N ARG A 538 -17.03 14.21 13.45
CA ARG A 538 -17.87 13.07 13.09
C ARG A 538 -18.76 13.43 11.91
N THR A 539 -18.73 12.60 10.86
CA THR A 539 -19.56 12.77 9.68
C THR A 539 -20.99 12.24 9.92
N TYR A 540 -21.92 12.60 9.06
CA TYR A 540 -23.32 12.10 9.14
C TYR A 540 -23.43 10.59 8.93
N THR A 541 -22.45 9.96 8.27
CA THR A 541 -22.38 8.51 8.09
C THR A 541 -21.78 7.77 9.29
N GLY A 542 -21.16 8.50 10.23
CA GLY A 542 -20.64 7.95 11.48
C GLY A 542 -19.12 7.81 11.60
N GLY A 543 -18.37 7.98 10.50
CA GLY A 543 -16.90 8.02 10.55
C GLY A 543 -16.36 9.43 10.84
N TYR A 544 -15.03 9.58 10.91
CA TYR A 544 -14.37 10.83 11.29
C TYR A 544 -13.46 11.35 10.18
N ILE A 545 -13.52 12.66 9.92
CA ILE A 545 -12.56 13.40 9.10
C ILE A 545 -11.29 13.67 9.92
N ARG A 546 -10.21 14.09 9.25
CA ARG A 546 -8.93 14.36 9.92
C ARG A 546 -8.98 15.55 10.87
N TYR A 547 -9.48 16.69 10.40
CA TYR A 547 -9.50 17.93 11.17
C TYR A 547 -10.62 18.87 10.71
N GLU A 548 -10.89 19.87 11.51
CA GLU A 548 -11.90 20.91 11.28
C GLU A 548 -11.59 21.70 10.01
N GLY A 549 -12.50 21.61 9.01
CA GLY A 549 -12.31 22.23 7.71
C GLY A 549 -11.43 21.44 6.75
N ASP A 550 -11.27 20.14 6.95
CA ASP A 550 -10.54 19.26 6.03
C ASP A 550 -11.14 19.32 4.63
N GLY A 551 -10.39 19.91 3.69
CA GLY A 551 -10.77 20.06 2.28
C GLY A 551 -10.03 19.09 1.35
N TYR A 552 -9.20 18.19 1.88
CA TYR A 552 -8.39 17.30 1.07
C TYR A 552 -9.26 16.36 0.23
N MET A 553 -9.02 16.38 -1.07
CA MET A 553 -9.58 15.46 -2.06
C MET A 553 -11.10 15.21 -1.99
N GLY A 554 -11.85 16.30 -1.99
CA GLY A 554 -13.31 16.27 -2.01
C GLY A 554 -13.97 16.65 -0.69
N GLY A 555 -13.18 16.84 0.36
CA GLY A 555 -13.59 17.35 1.67
C GLY A 555 -14.60 16.49 2.42
N TYR A 556 -14.57 16.56 3.73
CA TYR A 556 -15.54 15.91 4.63
C TYR A 556 -15.76 14.40 4.45
N ASN A 557 -14.86 13.72 3.73
CA ASN A 557 -14.87 12.27 3.67
C ASN A 557 -14.24 11.70 4.94
N PRO A 558 -14.87 10.72 5.60
CA PRO A 558 -14.26 10.08 6.77
C PRO A 558 -13.07 9.22 6.37
N TRP A 559 -12.10 9.13 7.27
CA TRP A 559 -10.89 8.36 7.11
C TRP A 559 -10.93 7.09 7.95
N PRO A 560 -10.63 5.92 7.39
CA PRO A 560 -10.51 4.68 8.15
C PRO A 560 -9.56 4.81 9.34
N ILE A 561 -8.39 5.44 9.15
CA ILE A 561 -7.40 5.66 10.21
C ILE A 561 -7.99 6.50 11.33
N ALA A 562 -8.61 7.64 11.03
CA ALA A 562 -9.24 8.53 12.01
C ALA A 562 -10.34 7.81 12.80
N THR A 563 -11.17 7.05 12.10
CA THR A 563 -12.29 6.32 12.70
C THR A 563 -11.83 5.17 13.59
N LEU A 564 -10.80 4.41 13.16
CA LEU A 564 -10.21 3.34 13.98
C LEU A 564 -9.42 3.89 15.17
N TRP A 565 -8.83 5.07 15.04
CA TRP A 565 -8.16 5.74 16.15
C TRP A 565 -9.16 6.15 17.24
N MET A 566 -10.35 6.63 16.87
CA MET A 566 -11.44 6.82 17.82
C MET A 566 -11.90 5.49 18.45
N ALA A 567 -11.92 4.39 17.70
CA ALA A 567 -12.20 3.08 18.27
C ALA A 567 -11.17 2.70 19.36
N TRP A 568 -9.87 2.95 19.13
CA TRP A 568 -8.84 2.72 20.14
C TRP A 568 -9.08 3.52 21.43
N TYR A 569 -9.42 4.82 21.27
CA TYR A 569 -9.76 5.63 22.43
C TYR A 569 -10.91 5.01 23.22
N TYR A 570 -12.01 4.64 22.56
CA TYR A 570 -13.17 4.06 23.23
C TYR A 570 -12.86 2.70 23.90
N LEU A 571 -12.02 1.87 23.29
CA LEU A 571 -11.55 0.63 23.92
C LEU A 571 -10.77 0.90 25.23
N GLU A 572 -9.89 1.88 25.23
CA GLU A 572 -9.10 2.26 26.42
C GLU A 572 -9.96 2.98 27.47
N ALA A 573 -10.99 3.72 27.07
CA ALA A 573 -11.93 4.41 27.95
C ALA A 573 -13.03 3.49 28.52
N GLY A 574 -13.17 2.26 28.00
CA GLY A 574 -14.18 1.29 28.43
C GLY A 574 -15.56 1.46 27.80
N ASP A 575 -15.69 2.23 26.70
CA ASP A 575 -16.91 2.37 25.91
C ASP A 575 -16.86 1.38 24.72
N ASP A 576 -17.02 0.11 25.02
CA ASP A 576 -16.86 -0.97 24.05
C ASP A 576 -17.90 -0.89 22.91
N GLN A 577 -19.10 -0.36 23.20
CA GLN A 577 -20.14 -0.19 22.17
C GLN A 577 -19.70 0.79 21.09
N LYS A 578 -19.22 1.99 21.48
CA LYS A 578 -18.75 2.97 20.51
C LYS A 578 -17.51 2.50 19.77
N ALA A 579 -16.65 1.73 20.43
CA ALA A 579 -15.51 1.11 19.75
C ALA A 579 -15.96 0.18 18.63
N LEU A 580 -16.92 -0.71 18.90
CA LEU A 580 -17.49 -1.62 17.90
C LEU A 580 -18.25 -0.89 16.79
N GLU A 581 -18.98 0.18 17.08
CA GLU A 581 -19.63 1.02 16.06
C GLU A 581 -18.62 1.62 15.06
N ASN A 582 -17.52 2.18 15.55
CA ASN A 582 -16.46 2.72 14.71
C ASN A 582 -15.74 1.63 13.89
N PHE A 583 -15.47 0.49 14.49
CA PHE A 583 -14.89 -0.65 13.79
C PHE A 583 -15.83 -1.19 12.70
N ALA A 584 -17.14 -1.28 12.99
CA ALA A 584 -18.16 -1.70 12.04
C ALA A 584 -18.29 -0.72 10.86
N PHE A 585 -18.17 0.60 11.11
CA PHE A 585 -18.14 1.62 10.05
C PHE A 585 -17.05 1.29 9.03
N VAL A 586 -15.80 1.10 9.48
CA VAL A 586 -14.68 0.81 8.60
C VAL A 586 -14.84 -0.56 7.92
N THR A 587 -15.31 -1.58 8.65
CA THR A 587 -15.61 -2.89 8.07
C THR A 587 -16.63 -2.81 6.92
N ASN A 588 -17.66 -1.98 7.08
CA ASN A 588 -18.71 -1.83 6.07
C ASN A 588 -18.29 -0.97 4.87
N SER A 589 -17.28 -0.12 5.03
CA SER A 589 -16.77 0.75 3.97
C SER A 589 -15.75 0.07 3.05
N ALA A 590 -15.31 -1.15 3.34
CA ALA A 590 -14.35 -1.87 2.51
C ALA A 590 -14.88 -2.15 1.09
N SER A 591 -13.97 -2.27 0.12
CA SER A 591 -14.31 -2.69 -1.24
C SER A 591 -14.81 -4.13 -1.29
N GLY A 592 -15.41 -4.55 -2.41
CA GLY A 592 -15.85 -5.92 -2.64
C GLY A 592 -14.71 -6.96 -2.47
N HIS A 593 -13.47 -6.55 -2.67
CA HIS A 593 -12.27 -7.38 -2.50
C HIS A 593 -11.63 -7.29 -1.09
N GLY A 594 -12.18 -6.47 -0.20
CA GLY A 594 -11.67 -6.28 1.16
C GLY A 594 -10.56 -5.24 1.27
N TYR A 595 -10.38 -4.38 0.28
CA TYR A 595 -9.46 -3.24 0.37
C TYR A 595 -10.08 -2.10 1.17
N LEU A 596 -9.26 -1.47 1.99
CA LEU A 596 -9.54 -0.20 2.66
C LEU A 596 -8.86 0.92 1.89
N GLY A 597 -9.51 2.07 1.82
CA GLY A 597 -8.92 3.29 1.24
C GLY A 597 -8.28 4.17 2.30
N GLU A 598 -7.71 5.27 1.86
CA GLU A 598 -7.37 6.39 2.73
C GLU A 598 -8.63 7.08 3.23
N GLN A 599 -9.61 7.26 2.33
CA GLN A 599 -10.90 7.87 2.60
C GLN A 599 -12.05 6.91 2.29
N VAL A 600 -13.21 7.23 2.84
CA VAL A 600 -14.50 6.60 2.53
C VAL A 600 -15.40 7.68 1.94
N ASN A 601 -15.96 7.42 0.77
CA ASN A 601 -16.97 8.30 0.20
C ASN A 601 -18.24 8.28 1.08
N ASN A 602 -18.68 9.44 1.55
CA ASN A 602 -19.82 9.55 2.44
C ASN A 602 -21.14 9.03 1.83
N ASP A 603 -21.35 9.22 0.53
CA ASP A 603 -22.61 8.84 -0.12
C ASP A 603 -22.63 7.35 -0.49
N ALA A 604 -21.50 6.84 -1.01
CA ALA A 604 -21.41 5.47 -1.50
C ALA A 604 -20.99 4.46 -0.41
N MET A 605 -20.48 4.91 0.72
CA MET A 605 -19.91 4.06 1.79
C MET A 605 -18.88 3.05 1.25
N LYS A 606 -17.97 3.53 0.39
CA LYS A 606 -16.91 2.74 -0.28
C LYS A 606 -15.59 3.48 -0.24
N PRO A 607 -14.47 2.77 -0.38
CA PRO A 607 -13.18 3.43 -0.50
C PRO A 607 -13.18 4.40 -1.70
N SER A 608 -12.69 5.60 -1.50
CA SER A 608 -12.71 6.66 -2.52
C SER A 608 -11.34 7.22 -2.88
N TRP A 609 -10.32 6.98 -2.09
CA TRP A 609 -8.98 7.53 -2.27
C TRP A 609 -7.92 6.53 -1.81
N VAL A 610 -6.83 6.41 -2.56
CA VAL A 610 -5.69 5.49 -2.32
C VAL A 610 -6.15 4.12 -1.82
N ILE A 611 -6.77 3.35 -2.72
CA ILE A 611 -7.33 2.04 -2.36
C ILE A 611 -6.19 1.05 -2.10
N GLY A 612 -6.23 0.40 -0.93
CA GLY A 612 -5.15 -0.45 -0.44
C GLY A 612 -4.07 0.35 0.31
N LEU A 613 -4.45 1.43 1.02
CA LEU A 613 -3.53 2.16 1.88
C LEU A 613 -3.03 1.24 3.01
N THR A 614 -1.72 1.08 3.09
CA THR A 614 -1.08 0.13 4.01
C THR A 614 -1.40 0.46 5.48
N TRP A 615 -1.39 1.73 5.84
CA TRP A 615 -1.72 2.18 7.20
C TRP A 615 -3.18 1.93 7.58
N SER A 616 -4.14 2.11 6.66
CA SER A 616 -5.55 1.75 6.93
C SER A 616 -5.72 0.27 7.23
N HIS A 617 -5.05 -0.60 6.46
CA HIS A 617 -5.04 -2.04 6.71
C HIS A 617 -4.35 -2.40 8.01
N ALA A 618 -3.24 -1.74 8.35
CA ALA A 618 -2.54 -1.93 9.61
C ALA A 618 -3.43 -1.55 10.82
N MET A 619 -4.03 -0.37 10.79
CA MET A 619 -4.93 0.09 11.86
C MET A 619 -6.13 -0.84 12.05
N TYR A 620 -6.64 -1.43 10.96
CA TYR A 620 -7.73 -2.39 11.03
C TYR A 620 -7.31 -3.66 11.79
N LEU A 621 -6.15 -4.23 11.49
CA LEU A 621 -5.62 -5.41 12.18
C LEU A 621 -5.35 -5.15 13.66
N LEU A 622 -4.69 -4.04 13.96
CA LEU A 622 -4.39 -3.62 15.33
C LEU A 622 -5.67 -3.37 16.16
N THR A 623 -6.71 -2.81 15.53
CA THR A 623 -8.00 -2.60 16.20
C THR A 623 -8.72 -3.92 16.42
N LEU A 624 -8.70 -4.81 15.43
CA LEU A 624 -9.31 -6.15 15.54
C LEU A 624 -8.65 -6.98 16.66
N GLU A 625 -7.31 -6.95 16.75
CA GLU A 625 -6.58 -7.59 17.85
C GLU A 625 -7.09 -7.11 19.22
N LYS A 626 -7.13 -5.78 19.44
CA LYS A 626 -7.60 -5.19 20.70
C LYS A 626 -9.04 -5.55 21.06
N ILE A 627 -9.91 -5.60 20.06
CA ILE A 627 -11.30 -6.02 20.23
C ILE A 627 -11.38 -7.50 20.67
N LEU A 628 -10.57 -8.35 20.04
CA LEU A 628 -10.50 -9.79 20.38
C LEU A 628 -9.88 -10.04 21.76
N GLU A 629 -8.84 -9.29 22.14
CA GLU A 629 -8.24 -9.36 23.48
C GLU A 629 -9.26 -9.05 24.59
N LYS A 630 -10.21 -8.17 24.31
CA LYS A 630 -11.32 -7.85 25.23
C LYS A 630 -12.49 -8.83 25.16
N GLY A 631 -12.47 -9.79 24.23
CA GLY A 631 -13.57 -10.76 24.05
C GLY A 631 -14.87 -10.13 23.52
N LEU A 632 -14.77 -9.07 22.73
CA LEU A 632 -15.93 -8.34 22.21
C LEU A 632 -16.44 -8.90 20.85
N LEU A 633 -15.67 -9.79 20.21
CA LEU A 633 -16.00 -10.51 18.98
C LEU A 633 -15.65 -11.99 19.09
#